data_97223b11c2b83f8322120bfe59520942
#
_entry.id   97223b11c2b83f8322120bfe59520942
#
_cell.length_a   1.000
_cell.length_b   1.000
_cell.length_c   1.000
_cell.angle_alpha   90.00
_cell.angle_beta   90.00
_cell.angle_gamma   90.00
#
_symmetry.space_group_name_H-M   'P 1'
#
loop_
_entity.id
_entity.type
_entity.pdbx_description
1 polymer ?
#
loop_
_entity_poly.entity_id
_entity_poly.type
_entity_poly.pdbx_seq_one_letter_code
_entity_poly.pdbx_strand_id
1 'polypeptide(L)'
;MGQKVHPIGMRVGIIRDWDAKWYAEKEYADYLHEDLAIRKFVQKELADAAVSTIEIERAVNKVNVSLHTAKPGMVIGKGGANVDALRAKLNKLTGKQVHINIVEIKQPDLDAHLVGEGIARQLEQRVAFRRAQKQAIQRAMRAGAKGIKTQVSGRLNGADIARAEGYSEGTVPLHTLRADIDYAWEEADTTYGKLGVKVWIYRGEVLPARKDAKGGK
;
A
#
# COMPACT_ATOMS: atom_id res chain seq x y z
N MET A 1 -3.52 14.33 -23.50
CA MET A 1 -3.21 12.96 -22.99
C MET A 1 -4.43 12.46 -22.24
N GLY A 2 -4.86 11.23 -22.50
CA GLY A 2 -6.00 10.62 -21.81
C GLY A 2 -5.73 10.36 -20.32
N GLN A 3 -6.80 10.30 -19.54
CA GLN A 3 -6.75 9.96 -18.12
C GLN A 3 -6.41 8.47 -17.94
N LYS A 4 -5.62 8.14 -16.92
CA LYS A 4 -5.21 6.75 -16.68
C LYS A 4 -6.03 6.15 -15.54
N VAL A 5 -6.48 4.92 -15.75
CA VAL A 5 -7.22 4.16 -14.75
C VAL A 5 -6.29 3.72 -13.62
N HIS A 6 -6.81 3.64 -12.40
CA HIS A 6 -6.08 3.13 -11.25
C HIS A 6 -5.71 1.65 -11.47
N PRO A 7 -4.42 1.26 -11.40
CA PRO A 7 -4.00 -0.09 -11.76
C PRO A 7 -4.60 -1.19 -10.88
N ILE A 8 -4.74 -0.93 -9.58
CA ILE A 8 -5.34 -1.88 -8.64
C ILE A 8 -6.84 -2.02 -8.92
N GLY A 9 -7.57 -0.89 -9.04
CA GLY A 9 -9.00 -0.90 -9.31
C GLY A 9 -9.38 -1.62 -10.62
N MET A 10 -8.53 -1.52 -11.65
CA MET A 10 -8.72 -2.23 -12.92
C MET A 10 -8.61 -3.76 -12.77
N ARG A 11 -7.95 -4.25 -11.72
CA ARG A 11 -7.64 -5.68 -11.47
C ARG A 11 -8.45 -6.30 -10.36
N VAL A 12 -9.31 -5.53 -9.70
CA VAL A 12 -10.24 -6.04 -8.68
C VAL A 12 -11.19 -7.05 -9.32
N GLY A 13 -11.37 -8.18 -8.66
CA GLY A 13 -12.17 -9.30 -9.16
C GLY A 13 -11.50 -10.18 -10.22
N ILE A 14 -10.27 -9.85 -10.66
CA ILE A 14 -9.48 -10.66 -11.62
C ILE A 14 -8.29 -11.30 -10.91
N ILE A 15 -7.37 -10.50 -10.38
CA ILE A 15 -6.17 -10.97 -9.68
C ILE A 15 -6.05 -10.41 -8.26
N ARG A 16 -6.81 -9.39 -7.92
CA ARG A 16 -6.86 -8.78 -6.59
C ARG A 16 -8.27 -8.78 -6.04
N ASP A 17 -8.37 -8.84 -4.74
CA ASP A 17 -9.60 -8.71 -3.97
C ASP A 17 -9.65 -7.35 -3.26
N TRP A 18 -10.77 -7.05 -2.62
CA TRP A 18 -10.97 -5.84 -1.83
C TRP A 18 -10.21 -5.90 -0.50
N ASP A 19 -9.70 -4.76 -0.05
CA ASP A 19 -9.09 -4.64 1.29
C ASP A 19 -10.13 -4.64 2.42
N ALA A 20 -11.40 -4.34 2.10
CA ALA A 20 -12.52 -4.42 3.01
C ALA A 20 -13.38 -5.62 2.63
N LYS A 21 -13.41 -6.65 3.49
CA LYS A 21 -14.09 -7.94 3.24
C LYS A 21 -15.35 -8.03 4.08
N TRP A 22 -16.36 -7.25 3.70
CA TRP A 22 -17.67 -7.26 4.34
C TRP A 22 -18.76 -6.77 3.37
N TYR A 23 -20.01 -7.12 3.68
CA TYR A 23 -21.18 -6.68 2.95
C TYR A 23 -22.21 -6.12 3.93
N ALA A 24 -22.82 -4.99 3.60
CA ALA A 24 -23.92 -4.39 4.34
C ALA A 24 -24.84 -3.62 3.38
N GLU A 25 -26.15 -3.62 3.64
CA GLU A 25 -27.12 -2.85 2.87
C GLU A 25 -27.47 -1.53 3.57
N LYS A 26 -28.05 -1.61 4.77
CA LYS A 26 -28.53 -0.44 5.51
C LYS A 26 -27.42 0.29 6.28
N GLU A 27 -26.48 -0.45 6.82
CA GLU A 27 -25.39 0.06 7.68
C GLU A 27 -24.11 0.34 6.89
N TYR A 28 -24.18 0.39 5.55
CA TYR A 28 -23.01 0.55 4.71
C TYR A 28 -22.22 1.84 5.02
N ALA A 29 -22.92 2.97 5.17
CA ALA A 29 -22.29 4.26 5.45
C ALA A 29 -21.56 4.26 6.80
N ASP A 30 -22.17 3.69 7.83
CA ASP A 30 -21.60 3.64 9.18
C ASP A 30 -20.34 2.76 9.21
N TYR A 31 -20.38 1.59 8.57
CA TYR A 31 -19.22 0.70 8.47
C TYR A 31 -18.08 1.31 7.65
N LEU A 32 -18.41 2.03 6.59
CA LEU A 32 -17.39 2.71 5.77
C LEU A 32 -16.69 3.82 6.58
N HIS A 33 -17.44 4.65 7.30
CA HIS A 33 -16.88 5.69 8.14
C HIS A 33 -16.03 5.12 9.27
N GLU A 34 -16.47 4.04 9.89
CA GLU A 34 -15.73 3.32 10.91
C GLU A 34 -14.41 2.75 10.35
N ASP A 35 -14.43 2.14 9.15
CA ASP A 35 -13.23 1.64 8.48
C ASP A 35 -12.23 2.76 8.16
N LEU A 36 -12.70 3.90 7.68
CA LEU A 36 -11.86 5.07 7.42
C LEU A 36 -11.23 5.60 8.71
N ALA A 37 -11.97 5.61 9.82
CA ALA A 37 -11.46 6.02 11.12
C ALA A 37 -10.38 5.05 11.63
N ILE A 38 -10.62 3.73 11.50
CA ILE A 38 -9.64 2.68 11.84
C ILE A 38 -8.35 2.87 11.02
N ARG A 39 -8.45 3.00 9.69
CA ARG A 39 -7.29 3.18 8.80
C ARG A 39 -6.48 4.42 9.18
N LYS A 40 -7.13 5.57 9.34
CA LYS A 40 -6.49 6.81 9.77
C LYS A 40 -5.78 6.67 11.12
N PHE A 41 -6.45 6.04 12.08
CA PHE A 41 -5.90 5.84 13.41
C PHE A 41 -4.66 4.95 13.38
N VAL A 42 -4.74 3.81 12.69
CA VAL A 42 -3.63 2.86 12.56
C VAL A 42 -2.43 3.49 11.84
N GLN A 43 -2.66 4.19 10.72
CA GLN A 43 -1.59 4.89 9.99
C GLN A 43 -0.88 5.93 10.85
N LYS A 44 -1.62 6.66 11.69
CA LYS A 44 -1.04 7.65 12.59
C LYS A 44 -0.22 7.04 13.73
N GLU A 45 -0.73 5.98 14.38
CA GLU A 45 -0.05 5.34 15.51
C GLU A 45 1.16 4.51 15.06
N LEU A 46 1.11 3.95 13.85
CA LEU A 46 2.12 3.04 13.33
C LEU A 46 2.94 3.63 12.16
N ALA A 47 3.08 4.95 12.12
CA ALA A 47 3.80 5.64 11.04
C ALA A 47 5.23 5.12 10.83
N ASP A 48 5.93 4.69 11.91
CA ASP A 48 7.30 4.18 11.82
C ASP A 48 7.40 2.67 11.57
N ALA A 49 6.28 1.97 11.65
CA ALA A 49 6.23 0.52 11.54
C ALA A 49 6.21 0.01 10.08
N ALA A 50 6.25 0.90 9.08
CA ALA A 50 6.20 0.56 7.66
C ALA A 50 5.00 -0.35 7.32
N VAL A 51 3.79 0.12 7.62
CA VAL A 51 2.53 -0.57 7.33
C VAL A 51 2.17 -0.32 5.88
N SER A 52 2.02 -1.37 5.07
CA SER A 52 1.62 -1.27 3.67
C SER A 52 0.11 -1.29 3.49
N THR A 53 -0.52 -2.39 3.84
CA THR A 53 -1.95 -2.62 3.61
C THR A 53 -2.66 -2.94 4.91
N ILE A 54 -3.88 -2.44 5.05
CA ILE A 54 -4.76 -2.71 6.19
C ILE A 54 -6.01 -3.38 5.64
N GLU A 55 -6.15 -4.69 5.86
CA GLU A 55 -7.36 -5.43 5.50
C GLU A 55 -8.32 -5.45 6.69
N ILE A 56 -9.60 -5.22 6.41
CA ILE A 56 -10.65 -5.19 7.44
C ILE A 56 -11.74 -6.18 7.08
N GLU A 57 -11.95 -7.16 7.95
CA GLU A 57 -13.02 -8.14 7.85
C GLU A 57 -14.02 -7.89 8.98
N ARG A 58 -15.31 -7.90 8.66
CA ARG A 58 -16.35 -7.69 9.65
C ARG A 58 -17.21 -8.94 9.81
N ALA A 59 -17.39 -9.33 11.06
CA ALA A 59 -18.44 -10.24 11.50
C ALA A 59 -19.42 -9.45 12.37
N VAL A 60 -20.55 -10.06 12.76
CA VAL A 60 -21.67 -9.38 13.43
C VAL A 60 -21.22 -8.49 14.60
N ASN A 61 -20.36 -8.99 15.49
CA ASN A 61 -19.88 -8.26 16.68
C ASN A 61 -18.35 -8.18 16.79
N LYS A 62 -17.64 -8.57 15.75
CA LYS A 62 -16.17 -8.62 15.74
C LYS A 62 -15.63 -7.98 14.47
N VAL A 63 -14.55 -7.24 14.63
CA VAL A 63 -13.80 -6.65 13.51
C VAL A 63 -12.40 -7.23 13.53
N ASN A 64 -12.01 -7.92 12.45
CA ASN A 64 -10.66 -8.42 12.28
C ASN A 64 -9.89 -7.43 11.42
N VAL A 65 -8.78 -6.93 11.93
CA VAL A 65 -7.89 -6.00 11.24
C VAL A 65 -6.56 -6.69 10.98
N SER A 66 -6.27 -7.01 9.73
CA SER A 66 -4.98 -7.58 9.33
C SER A 66 -4.05 -6.48 8.86
N LEU A 67 -2.92 -6.34 9.55
CA LEU A 67 -1.89 -5.33 9.28
C LEU A 67 -0.71 -5.98 8.55
N HIS A 68 -0.51 -5.58 7.30
CA HIS A 68 0.66 -5.99 6.52
C HIS A 68 1.79 -5.01 6.78
N THR A 69 2.87 -5.46 7.41
CA THR A 69 3.99 -4.62 7.81
C THR A 69 5.35 -5.25 7.49
N ALA A 70 6.33 -4.42 7.17
CA ALA A 70 7.73 -4.85 7.03
C ALA A 70 8.47 -4.96 8.36
N LYS A 71 7.93 -4.35 9.44
CA LYS A 71 8.56 -4.33 10.77
C LYS A 71 7.59 -4.83 11.86
N PRO A 72 7.23 -6.13 11.85
CA PRO A 72 6.26 -6.66 12.80
C PRO A 72 6.66 -6.48 14.27
N GLY A 73 7.95 -6.51 14.57
CA GLY A 73 8.45 -6.31 15.93
C GLY A 73 8.10 -4.94 16.53
N MET A 74 8.02 -3.88 15.72
CA MET A 74 7.61 -2.55 16.19
C MET A 74 6.11 -2.49 16.52
N VAL A 75 5.30 -3.20 15.74
CA VAL A 75 3.86 -3.30 15.97
C VAL A 75 3.56 -4.13 17.21
N ILE A 76 4.25 -5.26 17.37
CA ILE A 76 4.05 -6.17 18.51
C ILE A 76 4.52 -5.53 19.81
N GLY A 77 5.71 -4.93 19.78
CA GLY A 77 6.36 -4.37 20.98
C GLY A 77 6.87 -5.43 21.93
N LYS A 78 7.43 -5.00 23.06
CA LYS A 78 7.94 -5.91 24.09
C LYS A 78 6.79 -6.67 24.75
N GLY A 79 6.79 -8.00 24.61
CA GLY A 79 5.75 -8.86 25.20
C GLY A 79 4.33 -8.63 24.70
N GLY A 80 4.13 -7.99 23.54
CA GLY A 80 2.80 -7.73 22.99
C GLY A 80 2.13 -6.44 23.48
N ALA A 81 2.81 -5.63 24.31
CA ALA A 81 2.22 -4.45 24.92
C ALA A 81 1.67 -3.42 23.92
N ASN A 82 2.35 -3.22 22.78
CA ASN A 82 1.89 -2.26 21.76
C ASN A 82 0.61 -2.74 21.08
N VAL A 83 0.50 -4.02 20.75
CA VAL A 83 -0.72 -4.58 20.13
C VAL A 83 -1.90 -4.51 21.09
N ASP A 84 -1.70 -4.82 22.37
CA ASP A 84 -2.77 -4.75 23.36
C ASP A 84 -3.23 -3.31 23.60
N ALA A 85 -2.30 -2.36 23.65
CA ALA A 85 -2.64 -0.94 23.73
C ALA A 85 -3.39 -0.47 22.49
N LEU A 86 -2.94 -0.87 21.29
CA LEU A 86 -3.61 -0.55 20.01
C LEU A 86 -5.03 -1.14 19.97
N ARG A 87 -5.18 -2.42 20.37
CA ARG A 87 -6.48 -3.10 20.48
C ARG A 87 -7.43 -2.35 21.43
N ALA A 88 -6.95 -1.96 22.60
CA ALA A 88 -7.77 -1.23 23.57
C ALA A 88 -8.24 0.12 23.03
N LYS A 89 -7.39 0.85 22.31
CA LYS A 89 -7.73 2.11 21.64
C LYS A 89 -8.76 1.90 20.53
N LEU A 90 -8.58 0.88 19.68
CA LEU A 90 -9.50 0.53 18.59
C LEU A 90 -10.86 0.07 19.14
N ASN A 91 -10.90 -0.74 20.19
CA ASN A 91 -12.16 -1.12 20.85
C ASN A 91 -12.94 0.09 21.36
N LYS A 92 -12.25 1.09 21.92
CA LYS A 92 -12.90 2.35 22.35
C LYS A 92 -13.43 3.17 21.18
N LEU A 93 -12.74 3.15 20.04
CA LEU A 93 -13.11 3.91 18.86
C LEU A 93 -14.32 3.30 18.13
N THR A 94 -14.37 1.96 18.04
CA THR A 94 -15.42 1.24 17.30
C THR A 94 -16.58 0.77 18.16
N GLY A 95 -16.40 0.70 19.49
CA GLY A 95 -17.38 0.10 20.40
C GLY A 95 -17.59 -1.41 20.21
N LYS A 96 -16.78 -2.06 19.35
CA LYS A 96 -16.83 -3.49 19.02
C LYS A 96 -15.56 -4.19 19.46
N GLN A 97 -15.60 -5.52 19.48
CA GLN A 97 -14.40 -6.31 19.75
C GLN A 97 -13.50 -6.35 18.50
N VAL A 98 -12.33 -5.72 18.58
CA VAL A 98 -11.34 -5.72 17.50
C VAL A 98 -10.28 -6.78 17.74
N HIS A 99 -10.02 -7.61 16.73
CA HIS A 99 -8.91 -8.53 16.70
C HIS A 99 -7.87 -8.03 15.70
N ILE A 100 -6.59 -7.99 16.11
CA ILE A 100 -5.50 -7.52 15.26
C ILE A 100 -4.67 -8.72 14.85
N ASN A 101 -4.52 -8.94 13.56
CA ASN A 101 -3.64 -9.92 12.97
C ASN A 101 -2.46 -9.20 12.30
N ILE A 102 -1.24 -9.68 12.48
CA ILE A 102 -0.03 -9.06 11.93
C ILE A 102 0.56 -10.00 10.90
N VAL A 103 0.68 -9.51 9.66
CA VAL A 103 1.24 -10.24 8.53
C VAL A 103 2.55 -9.58 8.13
N GLU A 104 3.63 -10.36 8.15
CA GLU A 104 4.95 -9.87 7.77
C GLU A 104 5.13 -9.79 6.25
N ILE A 105 5.62 -8.66 5.76
CA ILE A 105 6.03 -8.47 4.36
C ILE A 105 7.51 -8.85 4.25
N LYS A 106 7.77 -10.01 3.63
CA LYS A 106 9.13 -10.53 3.47
C LYS A 106 10.02 -9.70 2.54
N GLN A 107 9.42 -9.04 1.55
CA GLN A 107 10.15 -8.27 0.51
C GLN A 107 9.58 -6.85 0.40
N PRO A 108 9.97 -5.92 1.28
CA PRO A 108 9.44 -4.56 1.30
C PRO A 108 9.78 -3.75 0.03
N ASP A 109 10.88 -4.06 -0.65
CA ASP A 109 11.28 -3.41 -1.90
C ASP A 109 10.38 -3.78 -3.10
N LEU A 110 9.50 -4.80 -2.97
CA LEU A 110 8.49 -5.16 -3.97
C LEU A 110 7.08 -4.64 -3.63
N ASP A 111 6.96 -3.88 -2.56
CA ASP A 111 5.71 -3.26 -2.15
C ASP A 111 5.70 -1.78 -2.57
N ALA A 112 4.71 -1.39 -3.38
CA ALA A 112 4.67 -0.05 -3.95
C ALA A 112 4.47 1.04 -2.89
N HIS A 113 3.67 0.76 -1.84
CA HIS A 113 3.41 1.70 -0.75
C HIS A 113 4.69 1.99 0.04
N LEU A 114 5.40 0.93 0.46
CA LEU A 114 6.64 1.06 1.24
C LEU A 114 7.75 1.75 0.45
N VAL A 115 7.86 1.45 -0.85
CA VAL A 115 8.81 2.13 -1.74
C VAL A 115 8.43 3.60 -1.92
N GLY A 116 7.14 3.90 -2.09
CA GLY A 116 6.62 5.26 -2.21
C GLY A 116 6.90 6.09 -0.95
N GLU A 117 6.57 5.55 0.23
CA GLU A 117 6.86 6.15 1.52
C GLU A 117 8.37 6.38 1.72
N GLY A 118 9.20 5.40 1.32
CA GLY A 118 10.64 5.53 1.37
C GLY A 118 11.19 6.67 0.50
N ILE A 119 10.60 6.90 -0.68
CA ILE A 119 10.93 8.05 -1.53
C ILE A 119 10.45 9.35 -0.89
N ALA A 120 9.20 9.39 -0.38
CA ALA A 120 8.61 10.56 0.25
C ALA A 120 9.44 11.03 1.45
N ARG A 121 9.81 10.13 2.36
CA ARG A 121 10.70 10.44 3.51
C ARG A 121 12.08 10.99 3.09
N GLN A 122 12.66 10.46 2.00
CA GLN A 122 13.92 11.00 1.48
C GLN A 122 13.76 12.43 0.93
N LEU A 123 12.63 12.72 0.27
CA LEU A 123 12.32 14.07 -0.22
C LEU A 123 12.15 15.07 0.93
N GLU A 124 11.50 14.69 2.02
CA GLU A 124 11.36 15.48 3.24
C GLU A 124 12.72 15.77 3.88
N GLN A 125 13.64 14.82 3.81
CA GLN A 125 15.04 14.97 4.24
C GLN A 125 15.92 15.76 3.26
N ARG A 126 15.30 16.40 2.25
CA ARG A 126 15.98 17.20 1.21
C ARG A 126 16.97 16.42 0.34
N VAL A 127 16.80 15.13 0.19
CA VAL A 127 17.56 14.34 -0.78
C VAL A 127 17.11 14.70 -2.20
N ALA A 128 18.05 14.81 -3.13
CA ALA A 128 17.73 15.10 -4.52
C ALA A 128 16.76 14.03 -5.09
N PHE A 129 15.61 14.46 -5.61
CA PHE A 129 14.54 13.58 -6.09
C PHE A 129 15.01 12.57 -7.15
N ARG A 130 15.98 12.95 -7.99
CA ARG A 130 16.57 12.04 -8.99
C ARG A 130 17.34 10.89 -8.32
N ARG A 131 18.06 11.18 -7.25
CA ARG A 131 18.81 10.16 -6.49
C ARG A 131 17.85 9.24 -5.76
N ALA A 132 16.84 9.78 -5.09
CA ALA A 132 15.83 9.00 -4.37
C ALA A 132 15.11 8.02 -5.31
N GLN A 133 14.62 8.48 -6.46
CA GLN A 133 13.96 7.62 -7.45
C GLN A 133 14.88 6.53 -8.01
N LYS A 134 16.09 6.89 -8.45
CA LYS A 134 17.03 5.91 -9.01
C LYS A 134 17.45 4.85 -7.99
N GLN A 135 17.65 5.23 -6.74
CA GLN A 135 17.96 4.31 -5.65
C GLN A 135 16.81 3.34 -5.37
N ALA A 136 15.57 3.83 -5.34
CA ALA A 136 14.39 3.00 -5.17
C ALA A 136 14.21 2.01 -6.33
N ILE A 137 14.37 2.45 -7.56
CA ILE A 137 14.32 1.60 -8.76
C ILE A 137 15.36 0.49 -8.68
N GLN A 138 16.60 0.84 -8.37
CA GLN A 138 17.69 -0.14 -8.27
C GLN A 138 17.44 -1.19 -7.18
N ARG A 139 16.86 -0.81 -6.03
CA ARG A 139 16.51 -1.75 -4.96
C ARG A 139 15.41 -2.70 -5.41
N ALA A 140 14.32 -2.18 -5.99
CA ALA A 140 13.22 -3.00 -6.48
C ALA A 140 13.66 -3.99 -7.58
N MET A 141 14.50 -3.57 -8.52
CA MET A 141 15.04 -4.46 -9.56
C MET A 141 15.93 -5.56 -8.95
N ARG A 142 16.76 -5.24 -7.96
CA ARG A 142 17.54 -6.24 -7.21
C ARG A 142 16.68 -7.22 -6.42
N ALA A 143 15.55 -6.77 -5.89
CA ALA A 143 14.57 -7.61 -5.20
C ALA A 143 13.79 -8.54 -6.13
N GLY A 144 13.94 -8.39 -7.46
CA GLY A 144 13.34 -9.26 -8.46
C GLY A 144 12.09 -8.71 -9.14
N ALA A 145 11.84 -7.39 -9.07
CA ALA A 145 10.80 -6.77 -9.88
C ALA A 145 11.09 -6.95 -11.37
N LYS A 146 10.08 -7.27 -12.17
CA LYS A 146 10.20 -7.35 -13.65
C LYS A 146 10.16 -5.98 -14.31
N GLY A 147 9.70 -4.99 -13.57
CA GLY A 147 9.72 -3.60 -13.99
C GLY A 147 9.19 -2.69 -12.90
N ILE A 148 9.70 -1.48 -12.89
CA ILE A 148 9.27 -0.43 -11.96
C ILE A 148 9.18 0.90 -12.71
N LYS A 149 8.19 1.70 -12.33
CA LYS A 149 8.04 3.08 -12.75
C LYS A 149 7.78 3.94 -11.53
N THR A 150 8.54 5.03 -11.41
CA THR A 150 8.34 6.04 -10.36
C THR A 150 8.08 7.39 -11.01
N GLN A 151 7.26 8.21 -10.36
CA GLN A 151 6.98 9.58 -10.80
C GLN A 151 6.85 10.47 -9.58
N VAL A 152 7.59 11.57 -9.58
CA VAL A 152 7.47 12.63 -8.56
C VAL A 152 6.96 13.88 -9.24
N SER A 153 5.95 14.52 -8.64
CA SER A 153 5.27 15.70 -9.16
C SER A 153 5.13 16.78 -8.09
N GLY A 154 5.26 18.03 -8.51
CA GLY A 154 5.16 19.20 -7.64
C GLY A 154 6.31 20.18 -7.87
N ARG A 155 6.61 21.02 -6.88
CA ARG A 155 7.71 22.00 -6.91
C ARG A 155 9.05 21.33 -6.64
N LEU A 156 9.59 20.62 -7.63
CA LEU A 156 10.83 19.85 -7.50
C LEU A 156 12.01 20.76 -7.20
N ASN A 157 12.73 20.46 -6.10
CA ASN A 157 13.82 21.28 -5.54
C ASN A 157 13.43 22.73 -5.23
N GLY A 158 12.15 23.00 -4.93
CA GLY A 158 11.67 24.34 -4.61
C GLY A 158 11.46 25.25 -5.83
N ALA A 159 11.45 24.70 -7.05
CA ALA A 159 11.16 25.48 -8.25
C ALA A 159 9.76 26.13 -8.18
N ASP A 160 9.63 27.37 -8.72
CA ASP A 160 8.35 28.08 -8.68
C ASP A 160 7.28 27.38 -9.52
N ILE A 161 7.67 26.83 -10.66
CA ILE A 161 6.76 26.10 -11.54
C ILE A 161 6.82 24.62 -11.19
N ALA A 162 5.66 24.04 -10.86
CA ALA A 162 5.52 22.62 -10.63
C ALA A 162 5.71 21.82 -11.93
N ARG A 163 6.38 20.69 -11.82
CA ARG A 163 6.53 19.75 -12.92
C ARG A 163 6.50 18.31 -12.41
N ALA A 164 6.36 17.36 -13.32
CA ALA A 164 6.42 15.94 -13.04
C ALA A 164 7.62 15.32 -13.75
N GLU A 165 8.48 14.65 -12.99
CA GLU A 165 9.60 13.87 -13.53
C GLU A 165 9.45 12.40 -13.10
N GLY A 166 9.62 11.48 -14.06
CA GLY A 166 9.50 10.05 -13.81
C GLY A 166 10.60 9.25 -14.46
N TYR A 167 10.94 8.14 -13.82
CA TYR A 167 11.90 7.16 -14.31
C TYR A 167 11.25 5.79 -14.35
N SER A 168 11.65 4.97 -15.31
CA SER A 168 11.18 3.59 -15.42
C SER A 168 12.32 2.66 -15.83
N GLU A 169 12.28 1.44 -15.30
CA GLU A 169 13.21 0.37 -15.67
C GLU A 169 12.42 -0.93 -15.81
N GLY A 170 12.78 -1.74 -16.82
CA GLY A 170 12.01 -2.93 -17.18
C GLY A 170 10.68 -2.62 -17.88
N THR A 171 9.75 -3.56 -17.83
CA THR A 171 8.43 -3.45 -18.47
C THR A 171 7.33 -3.28 -17.42
N VAL A 172 6.37 -2.37 -17.66
CA VAL A 172 5.20 -2.17 -16.79
C VAL A 172 3.94 -2.19 -17.67
N PRO A 173 3.36 -3.37 -17.95
CA PRO A 173 2.23 -3.53 -18.87
C PRO A 173 0.91 -3.13 -18.18
N LEU A 174 0.58 -1.84 -18.17
CA LEU A 174 -0.58 -1.30 -17.44
C LEU A 174 -1.92 -1.82 -17.98
N HIS A 175 -2.01 -2.13 -19.28
CA HIS A 175 -3.25 -2.61 -19.92
C HIS A 175 -3.47 -4.13 -19.81
N THR A 176 -2.45 -4.90 -19.45
CA THR A 176 -2.56 -6.36 -19.30
C THR A 176 -3.19 -6.69 -17.95
N LEU A 177 -4.41 -7.24 -17.95
CA LEU A 177 -5.17 -7.51 -16.72
C LEU A 177 -4.55 -8.61 -15.86
N ARG A 178 -3.91 -9.61 -16.49
CA ARG A 178 -3.21 -10.69 -15.80
C ARG A 178 -1.86 -10.28 -15.17
N ALA A 179 -1.37 -9.06 -15.47
CA ALA A 179 -0.13 -8.56 -14.91
C ALA A 179 -0.35 -8.11 -13.45
N ASP A 180 0.41 -8.67 -12.51
CA ASP A 180 0.40 -8.22 -11.12
C ASP A 180 1.21 -6.94 -11.00
N ILE A 181 0.47 -5.82 -10.99
CA ILE A 181 1.04 -4.48 -10.84
C ILE A 181 0.57 -3.94 -9.50
N ASP A 182 1.54 -3.70 -8.63
CA ASP A 182 1.33 -2.97 -7.40
C ASP A 182 1.48 -1.47 -7.64
N TYR A 183 0.63 -0.66 -6.98
CA TYR A 183 0.59 0.77 -7.18
C TYR A 183 0.36 1.49 -5.86
N ALA A 184 1.12 2.55 -5.66
CA ALA A 184 0.91 3.45 -4.53
C ALA A 184 1.06 4.91 -4.95
N TRP A 185 0.38 5.75 -4.20
CA TRP A 185 0.48 7.20 -4.27
C TRP A 185 0.70 7.74 -2.87
N GLU A 186 1.82 8.45 -2.69
CA GLU A 186 2.25 9.00 -1.42
C GLU A 186 2.51 10.49 -1.53
N GLU A 187 2.37 11.19 -0.43
CA GLU A 187 2.67 12.61 -0.31
C GLU A 187 3.91 12.83 0.54
N ALA A 188 4.81 13.69 0.08
CA ALA A 188 5.94 14.19 0.86
C ALA A 188 5.69 15.64 1.23
N ASP A 189 5.74 15.95 2.53
CA ASP A 189 5.56 17.30 3.04
C ASP A 189 6.89 18.05 3.05
N THR A 190 7.04 19.02 2.15
CA THR A 190 8.25 19.84 2.07
C THR A 190 7.99 21.28 2.45
N THR A 191 9.04 22.03 2.75
CA THR A 191 8.93 23.47 3.06
C THR A 191 8.35 24.30 1.91
N TYR A 192 8.39 23.80 0.67
CA TYR A 192 7.85 24.46 -0.53
C TYR A 192 6.48 23.93 -0.95
N GLY A 193 5.85 23.07 -0.14
CA GLY A 193 4.57 22.44 -0.42
C GLY A 193 4.67 20.94 -0.57
N LYS A 194 3.55 20.30 -0.88
CA LYS A 194 3.47 18.85 -1.04
C LYS A 194 4.00 18.37 -2.39
N LEU A 195 4.76 17.28 -2.36
CA LEU A 195 5.19 16.55 -3.55
C LEU A 195 4.43 15.22 -3.61
N GLY A 196 3.80 14.94 -4.75
CA GLY A 196 3.14 13.65 -4.98
C GLY A 196 4.12 12.64 -5.55
N VAL A 197 4.21 11.47 -4.92
CA VAL A 197 5.03 10.33 -5.37
C VAL A 197 4.11 9.23 -5.85
N LYS A 198 4.29 8.76 -7.08
CA LYS A 198 3.56 7.61 -7.65
C LYS A 198 4.54 6.51 -7.97
N VAL A 199 4.23 5.29 -7.56
CA VAL A 199 5.07 4.11 -7.79
C VAL A 199 4.22 3.01 -8.40
N TRP A 200 4.75 2.36 -9.44
CA TRP A 200 4.19 1.16 -10.07
C TRP A 200 5.26 0.08 -10.06
N ILE A 201 4.97 -1.07 -9.49
CA ILE A 201 5.89 -2.21 -9.46
C ILE A 201 5.22 -3.40 -10.13
N TYR A 202 5.86 -3.92 -11.18
CA TYR A 202 5.41 -5.11 -11.87
C TYR A 202 6.14 -6.33 -11.32
N ARG A 203 5.40 -7.24 -10.71
CA ARG A 203 5.92 -8.47 -10.11
C ARG A 203 5.94 -9.65 -11.09
N GLY A 204 5.05 -9.64 -12.08
CA GLY A 204 4.92 -10.70 -13.08
C GLY A 204 3.49 -10.96 -13.50
N GLU A 205 3.25 -12.00 -14.26
CA GLU A 205 1.90 -12.40 -14.68
C GLU A 205 1.34 -13.48 -13.75
N VAL A 206 0.07 -13.32 -13.37
CA VAL A 206 -0.71 -14.34 -12.66
C VAL A 206 -1.55 -15.08 -13.71
N LEU A 207 -1.16 -16.30 -14.01
CA LEU A 207 -1.92 -17.16 -14.91
C LEU A 207 -2.95 -17.96 -14.09
N PRO A 208 -4.16 -18.18 -14.61
CA PRO A 208 -5.13 -19.04 -13.96
C PRO A 208 -4.52 -20.45 -13.82
N ALA A 209 -4.66 -21.05 -12.63
CA ALA A 209 -4.27 -22.44 -12.43
C ALA A 209 -5.00 -23.29 -13.48
N ARG A 210 -4.26 -24.09 -14.26
CA ARG A 210 -4.87 -25.09 -15.12
C ARG A 210 -5.71 -25.98 -14.20
N LYS A 211 -7.02 -25.99 -14.42
CA LYS A 211 -7.86 -27.07 -13.89
C LYS A 211 -7.35 -28.32 -14.56
N ASP A 212 -6.54 -29.09 -13.83
CA ASP A 212 -6.14 -30.40 -14.29
C ASP A 212 -7.41 -31.14 -14.69
N ALA A 213 -7.46 -31.65 -15.91
CA ALA A 213 -8.53 -32.47 -16.42
C ALA A 213 -8.49 -33.85 -15.71
N LYS A 214 -8.84 -33.84 -14.41
CA LYS A 214 -9.18 -35.06 -13.67
C LYS A 214 -10.65 -35.31 -13.89
N GLY A 215 -10.95 -36.12 -14.90
CA GLY A 215 -12.31 -36.53 -15.16
C GLY A 215 -12.49 -37.24 -16.49
N GLY A 216 -11.71 -38.28 -16.67
CA GLY A 216 -11.92 -39.22 -17.73
C GLY A 216 -11.58 -40.64 -17.25
N LYS A 217 -12.47 -41.22 -16.48
CA LYS A 217 -12.68 -42.67 -16.43
C LYS A 217 -14.09 -42.93 -15.95
#